data_cbf9be3782e5219a569cd78d97cb23da
#
_entry.id   cbf9be3782e5219a569cd78d97cb23da
#
_cell.length_a   1.000
_cell.length_b   1.000
_cell.length_c   1.000
_cell.angle_alpha   90.00
_cell.angle_beta   90.00
_cell.angle_gamma   90.00
#
_symmetry.space_group_name_H-M   'P 1'
#
loop_
_entity.id
_entity.type
_entity.pdbx_description
1 polymer ?
#
loop_
_entity_poly.entity_id
_entity_poly.type
_entity_poly.pdbx_seq_one_letter_code
_entity_poly.pdbx_strand_id
1 'polypeptide(L)'
;RASAASRARRLVFYFTTSLVPAVPLYWQILALVVRFLLGLSAWWTFRQVWQNRPRLALIAALFMLVFPGYSQHWVAFTHINQELIPFIFYLLSLGFTFKALRAEKPAVYTIIALLLQICGIFPTEYFFGIEGLRFLLLFSVVEGGLIPRLTKTLKIWWPYLLIWILNAAWLIYY
;
A
#
# COMPACT_ATOMS: atom_id res chain seq x y z
N ARG A 1 27.17 10.57 -0.11
CA ARG A 1 26.69 9.27 0.46
C ARG A 1 25.30 9.01 -0.09
N ALA A 2 25.08 7.90 -0.83
CA ALA A 2 23.75 7.56 -1.32
C ALA A 2 22.85 7.22 -0.13
N SER A 3 21.66 7.86 -0.05
CA SER A 3 20.71 7.63 1.04
C SER A 3 20.26 6.16 1.05
N ALA A 4 19.85 5.65 2.20
CA ALA A 4 19.41 4.26 2.31
C ALA A 4 18.05 4.03 1.61
N ALA A 5 17.20 5.07 1.50
CA ALA A 5 16.04 5.05 0.61
C ALA A 5 16.46 4.84 -0.85
N SER A 6 17.60 5.41 -1.28
CA SER A 6 18.15 5.14 -2.61
C SER A 6 18.67 3.71 -2.76
N ARG A 7 19.04 3.03 -1.67
CA ARG A 7 19.44 1.61 -1.69
C ARG A 7 18.24 0.68 -1.80
N ALA A 8 17.19 0.90 -1.02
CA ALA A 8 15.95 0.13 -1.12
C ALA A 8 15.32 0.30 -2.50
N ARG A 9 15.28 1.53 -3.01
CA ARG A 9 14.81 1.85 -4.37
C ARG A 9 15.64 1.13 -5.42
N ARG A 10 16.97 1.08 -5.28
CA ARG A 10 17.87 0.35 -6.19
C ARG A 10 17.60 -1.16 -6.23
N LEU A 11 17.19 -1.78 -5.13
CA LEU A 11 16.83 -3.19 -5.11
C LEU A 11 15.60 -3.48 -5.98
N VAL A 12 14.56 -2.65 -5.90
CA VAL A 12 13.36 -2.78 -6.75
C VAL A 12 13.74 -2.59 -8.23
N PHE A 13 14.52 -1.56 -8.55
CA PHE A 13 15.01 -1.31 -9.90
C PHE A 13 15.89 -2.45 -10.42
N TYR A 14 16.83 -2.95 -9.61
CA TYR A 14 17.69 -4.04 -9.99
C TYR A 14 16.88 -5.31 -10.30
N PHE A 15 15.92 -5.64 -9.47
CA PHE A 15 15.06 -6.80 -9.67
C PHE A 15 14.25 -6.69 -10.97
N THR A 16 13.61 -5.57 -11.22
CA THR A 16 12.79 -5.37 -12.42
C THR A 16 13.63 -5.29 -13.69
N THR A 17 14.81 -4.63 -13.64
CA THR A 17 15.72 -4.51 -14.80
C THR A 17 16.45 -5.81 -15.13
N SER A 18 16.61 -6.72 -14.17
CA SER A 18 17.16 -8.04 -14.46
C SER A 18 16.17 -8.96 -15.18
N LEU A 19 14.85 -8.69 -15.04
CA LEU A 19 13.80 -9.52 -15.64
C LEU A 19 13.30 -8.96 -16.98
N VAL A 20 13.37 -7.64 -17.18
CA VAL A 20 12.78 -6.97 -18.35
C VAL A 20 13.88 -6.30 -19.18
N PRO A 21 14.01 -6.66 -20.47
CA PRO A 21 14.96 -6.01 -21.37
C PRO A 21 14.75 -4.50 -21.49
N ALA A 22 15.81 -3.75 -21.79
CA ALA A 22 15.77 -2.28 -21.96
C ALA A 22 15.08 -1.85 -23.28
N VAL A 23 13.91 -2.43 -23.56
CA VAL A 23 13.09 -2.13 -24.73
C VAL A 23 11.80 -1.44 -24.25
N PRO A 24 11.47 -0.22 -24.72
CA PRO A 24 10.34 0.55 -24.23
C PRO A 24 8.99 -0.19 -24.25
N LEU A 25 8.75 -1.00 -25.28
CA LEU A 25 7.50 -1.76 -25.41
C LEU A 25 7.26 -2.72 -24.24
N TYR A 26 8.30 -3.45 -23.80
CA TYR A 26 8.18 -4.39 -22.67
C TYR A 26 7.85 -3.64 -21.36
N TRP A 27 8.42 -2.47 -21.15
CA TRP A 27 8.11 -1.63 -19.99
C TRP A 27 6.69 -1.09 -20.01
N GLN A 28 6.17 -0.73 -21.17
CA GLN A 28 4.76 -0.30 -21.31
C GLN A 28 3.80 -1.46 -21.05
N ILE A 29 4.08 -2.65 -21.58
CA ILE A 29 3.26 -3.85 -21.30
C ILE A 29 3.31 -4.17 -19.80
N LEU A 30 4.51 -4.17 -19.19
CA LEU A 30 4.65 -4.40 -17.75
C LEU A 30 3.86 -3.35 -16.94
N ALA A 31 3.90 -2.07 -17.34
CA ALA A 31 3.14 -1.00 -16.69
C ALA A 31 1.64 -1.28 -16.72
N LEU A 32 1.10 -1.76 -17.83
CA LEU A 32 -0.31 -2.13 -17.95
C LEU A 32 -0.67 -3.31 -17.04
N VAL A 33 0.17 -4.34 -17.00
CA VAL A 33 -0.03 -5.50 -16.13
C VAL A 33 0.01 -5.10 -14.65
N VAL A 34 1.02 -4.33 -14.25
CA VAL A 34 1.15 -3.88 -12.85
C VAL A 34 0.00 -2.94 -12.47
N ARG A 35 -0.47 -2.10 -13.37
CA ARG A 35 -1.65 -1.26 -13.15
C ARG A 35 -2.92 -2.08 -13.00
N PHE A 36 -3.08 -3.14 -13.77
CA PHE A 36 -4.19 -4.07 -13.59
C PHE A 36 -4.12 -4.77 -12.23
N LEU A 37 -2.94 -5.23 -11.81
CA LEU A 37 -2.72 -5.80 -10.48
C LEU A 37 -3.00 -4.80 -9.35
N LEU A 38 -2.68 -3.53 -9.56
CA LEU A 38 -3.04 -2.45 -8.63
C LEU A 38 -4.56 -2.33 -8.48
N GLY A 39 -5.30 -2.35 -9.59
CA GLY A 39 -6.77 -2.34 -9.58
C GLY A 39 -7.37 -3.54 -8.83
N LEU A 40 -6.83 -4.74 -9.05
CA LEU A 40 -7.23 -5.95 -8.34
C LEU A 40 -6.94 -5.86 -6.84
N SER A 41 -5.76 -5.34 -6.47
CA SER A 41 -5.36 -5.15 -5.07
C SER A 41 -6.27 -4.14 -4.37
N ALA A 42 -6.61 -3.04 -5.05
CA ALA A 42 -7.55 -2.04 -4.56
C ALA A 42 -8.94 -2.64 -4.36
N TRP A 43 -9.47 -3.34 -5.36
CA TRP A 43 -10.77 -4.00 -5.27
C TRP A 43 -10.83 -5.01 -4.12
N TRP A 44 -9.81 -5.87 -3.99
CA TRP A 44 -9.74 -6.83 -2.90
C TRP A 44 -9.68 -6.14 -1.54
N THR A 45 -8.87 -5.09 -1.40
CA THR A 45 -8.75 -4.29 -0.18
C THR A 45 -10.07 -3.62 0.19
N PHE A 46 -10.72 -2.95 -0.76
CA PHE A 46 -12.00 -2.30 -0.51
C PHE A 46 -13.10 -3.30 -0.17
N ARG A 47 -13.05 -4.52 -0.71
CA ARG A 47 -13.93 -5.61 -0.26
C ARG A 47 -13.69 -6.03 1.18
N GLN A 48 -12.45 -5.94 1.68
CA GLN A 48 -12.19 -6.20 3.11
C GLN A 48 -12.75 -5.09 4.00
N VAL A 49 -12.75 -3.86 3.54
CA VAL A 49 -13.33 -2.71 4.25
C VAL A 49 -14.86 -2.75 4.21
N TRP A 50 -15.45 -2.91 3.02
CA TRP A 50 -16.91 -2.82 2.79
C TRP A 50 -17.49 -4.18 2.36
N GLN A 51 -17.48 -5.16 3.25
CA GLN A 51 -17.92 -6.55 2.92
C GLN A 51 -19.35 -6.63 2.42
N ASN A 52 -20.23 -5.84 3.02
CA ASN A 52 -21.67 -5.86 2.68
C ASN A 52 -22.00 -5.00 1.45
N ARG A 53 -21.01 -4.36 0.82
CA ARG A 53 -21.21 -3.46 -0.32
C ARG A 53 -20.21 -3.74 -1.45
N PRO A 54 -20.24 -4.94 -2.07
CA PRO A 54 -19.25 -5.34 -3.08
C PRO A 54 -19.25 -4.44 -4.32
N ARG A 55 -20.42 -3.88 -4.69
CA ARG A 55 -20.52 -2.92 -5.81
C ARG A 55 -19.80 -1.62 -5.51
N LEU A 56 -19.90 -1.11 -4.27
CA LEU A 56 -19.18 0.10 -3.85
C LEU A 56 -17.66 -0.13 -3.89
N ALA A 57 -17.19 -1.28 -3.42
CA ALA A 57 -15.78 -1.66 -3.48
C ALA A 57 -15.25 -1.71 -4.93
N LEU A 58 -16.04 -2.25 -5.85
CA LEU A 58 -15.69 -2.29 -7.28
C LEU A 58 -15.63 -0.89 -7.88
N ILE A 59 -16.66 -0.06 -7.65
CA ILE A 59 -16.71 1.31 -8.15
C ILE A 59 -15.53 2.12 -7.63
N ALA A 60 -15.23 2.04 -6.34
CA ALA A 60 -14.08 2.74 -5.74
C ALA A 60 -12.74 2.29 -6.36
N ALA A 61 -12.56 1.00 -6.61
CA ALA A 61 -11.37 0.47 -7.26
C ALA A 61 -11.24 0.95 -8.73
N LEU A 62 -12.36 1.00 -9.47
CA LEU A 62 -12.39 1.52 -10.83
C LEU A 62 -12.07 3.02 -10.87
N PHE A 63 -12.64 3.83 -9.96
CA PHE A 63 -12.29 5.25 -9.85
C PHE A 63 -10.80 5.44 -9.55
N MET A 64 -10.24 4.63 -8.65
CA MET A 64 -8.81 4.69 -8.36
C MET A 64 -7.96 4.31 -9.58
N LEU A 65 -8.38 3.32 -10.37
CA LEU A 65 -7.66 2.87 -11.57
C LEU A 65 -7.67 3.92 -12.68
N VAL A 66 -8.78 4.65 -12.83
CA VAL A 66 -8.99 5.68 -13.89
C VAL A 66 -8.59 7.07 -13.41
N PHE A 67 -8.17 7.23 -12.16
CA PHE A 67 -7.84 8.54 -11.59
C PHE A 67 -6.79 9.28 -12.42
N PRO A 68 -7.08 10.52 -12.88
CA PRO A 68 -6.21 11.25 -13.82
C PRO A 68 -4.92 11.80 -13.18
N GLY A 69 -4.79 11.70 -11.85
CA GLY A 69 -3.60 12.16 -11.11
C GLY A 69 -2.32 11.37 -11.39
N TYR A 70 -2.42 10.25 -12.09
CA TYR A 70 -1.25 9.51 -12.59
C TYR A 70 -0.68 10.18 -13.85
N SER A 71 -0.19 11.41 -13.72
CA SER A 71 0.26 12.23 -14.84
C SER A 71 1.57 11.78 -15.50
N GLN A 72 2.38 10.97 -14.79
CA GLN A 72 3.71 10.54 -15.27
C GLN A 72 3.73 9.17 -15.95
N HIS A 73 2.63 8.73 -16.53
CA HIS A 73 2.51 7.42 -17.19
C HIS A 73 3.48 7.19 -18.36
N TRP A 74 3.96 8.26 -18.98
CA TRP A 74 4.93 8.20 -20.07
C TRP A 74 6.32 7.72 -19.62
N VAL A 75 6.64 7.80 -18.31
CA VAL A 75 7.87 7.27 -17.73
C VAL A 75 7.59 5.91 -17.06
N ALA A 76 7.18 4.93 -17.86
CA ALA A 76 6.77 3.60 -17.37
C ALA A 76 7.75 2.97 -16.38
N PHE A 77 9.05 3.02 -16.69
CA PHE A 77 10.11 2.46 -15.87
C PHE A 77 10.12 3.02 -14.44
N THR A 78 10.09 4.35 -14.30
CA THR A 78 10.11 5.04 -13.00
C THR A 78 8.80 4.83 -12.25
N HIS A 79 7.69 4.98 -12.96
CA HIS A 79 6.35 4.89 -12.39
C HIS A 79 6.04 3.51 -11.80
N ILE A 80 6.40 2.42 -12.51
CA ILE A 80 6.24 1.05 -12.01
C ILE A 80 6.98 0.87 -10.68
N ASN A 81 8.26 1.25 -10.65
CA ASN A 81 9.15 0.93 -9.54
C ASN A 81 8.97 1.83 -8.33
N GLN A 82 8.61 3.11 -8.52
CA GLN A 82 8.49 4.09 -7.45
C GLN A 82 7.07 4.26 -6.93
N GLU A 83 6.07 3.97 -7.73
CA GLU A 83 4.68 4.23 -7.38
C GLU A 83 3.83 2.95 -7.40
N LEU A 84 3.71 2.26 -8.54
CA LEU A 84 2.72 1.19 -8.67
C LEU A 84 3.02 -0.02 -7.78
N ILE A 85 4.25 -0.54 -7.79
CA ILE A 85 4.64 -1.72 -7.00
C ILE A 85 4.55 -1.41 -5.50
N PRO A 86 5.15 -0.33 -4.95
CA PRO A 86 4.99 0.02 -3.56
C PRO A 86 3.53 0.23 -3.15
N PHE A 87 2.71 0.83 -4.02
CA PHE A 87 1.31 1.06 -3.72
C PHE A 87 0.49 -0.22 -3.67
N ILE A 88 0.78 -1.22 -4.52
CA ILE A 88 0.18 -2.56 -4.42
C ILE A 88 0.45 -3.17 -3.05
N PHE A 89 1.71 -3.15 -2.60
CA PHE A 89 2.08 -3.69 -1.29
C PHE A 89 1.36 -2.95 -0.16
N TYR A 90 1.26 -1.64 -0.25
CA TYR A 90 0.55 -0.84 0.75
C TYR A 90 -0.96 -1.18 0.79
N LEU A 91 -1.62 -1.28 -0.36
CA LEU A 91 -3.03 -1.66 -0.45
C LEU A 91 -3.27 -3.06 0.11
N LEU A 92 -2.43 -4.03 -0.25
CA LEU A 92 -2.52 -5.38 0.30
C LEU A 92 -2.31 -5.38 1.81
N SER A 93 -1.35 -4.60 2.33
CA SER A 93 -1.16 -4.41 3.76
C SER A 93 -2.44 -3.92 4.43
N LEU A 94 -3.09 -2.92 3.85
CA LEU A 94 -4.35 -2.39 4.35
C LEU A 94 -5.45 -3.47 4.33
N GLY A 95 -5.60 -4.20 3.24
CA GLY A 95 -6.56 -5.30 3.12
C GLY A 95 -6.33 -6.40 4.17
N PHE A 96 -5.08 -6.81 4.39
CA PHE A 96 -4.73 -7.79 5.42
C PHE A 96 -4.98 -7.27 6.83
N THR A 97 -4.84 -5.97 7.09
CA THR A 97 -5.24 -5.35 8.37
C THR A 97 -6.73 -5.61 8.66
N PHE A 98 -7.62 -5.35 7.68
CA PHE A 98 -9.05 -5.60 7.85
C PHE A 98 -9.40 -7.08 7.91
N LYS A 99 -8.68 -7.93 7.18
CA LYS A 99 -8.83 -9.38 7.27
C LYS A 99 -8.43 -9.89 8.67
N ALA A 100 -7.38 -9.34 9.29
CA ALA A 100 -6.94 -9.70 10.63
C ALA A 100 -8.02 -9.44 11.70
N LEU A 101 -8.86 -8.41 11.54
CA LEU A 101 -9.94 -8.09 12.48
C LEU A 101 -11.00 -9.20 12.61
N ARG A 102 -11.08 -10.11 11.63
CA ARG A 102 -12.15 -11.11 11.52
C ARG A 102 -11.63 -12.53 11.46
N ALA A 103 -10.31 -12.69 11.42
CA ALA A 103 -9.68 -13.99 11.25
C ALA A 103 -9.57 -14.72 12.60
N GLU A 104 -9.63 -16.04 12.58
CA GLU A 104 -9.34 -16.88 13.76
C GLU A 104 -7.90 -16.73 14.26
N LYS A 105 -6.96 -16.45 13.33
CA LYS A 105 -5.54 -16.22 13.62
C LYS A 105 -5.12 -14.79 13.26
N PRO A 106 -5.54 -13.77 14.01
CA PRO A 106 -5.29 -12.37 13.69
C PRO A 106 -3.80 -12.03 13.60
N ALA A 107 -2.96 -12.66 14.44
CA ALA A 107 -1.53 -12.40 14.46
C ALA A 107 -0.84 -12.70 13.12
N VAL A 108 -1.20 -13.78 12.44
CA VAL A 108 -0.62 -14.16 11.14
C VAL A 108 -0.91 -13.07 10.10
N TYR A 109 -2.15 -12.63 10.01
CA TYR A 109 -2.54 -11.60 9.05
C TYR A 109 -1.97 -10.23 9.40
N THR A 110 -1.79 -9.92 10.70
CA THR A 110 -1.12 -8.71 11.15
C THR A 110 0.36 -8.72 10.74
N ILE A 111 1.07 -9.83 10.93
CA ILE A 111 2.47 -9.96 10.51
C ILE A 111 2.60 -9.78 9.00
N ILE A 112 1.74 -10.44 8.20
CA ILE A 112 1.73 -10.26 6.75
C ILE A 112 1.48 -8.79 6.39
N ALA A 113 0.52 -8.14 7.04
CA ALA A 113 0.22 -6.73 6.81
C ALA A 113 1.40 -5.80 7.14
N LEU A 114 2.13 -6.07 8.24
CA LEU A 114 3.31 -5.30 8.63
C LEU A 114 4.46 -5.46 7.62
N LEU A 115 4.73 -6.68 7.16
CA LEU A 115 5.75 -6.94 6.13
C LEU A 115 5.40 -6.22 4.82
N LEU A 116 4.14 -6.29 4.39
CA LEU A 116 3.67 -5.59 3.20
C LEU A 116 3.70 -4.06 3.36
N GLN A 117 3.44 -3.54 4.56
CA GLN A 117 3.61 -2.11 4.86
C GLN A 117 5.06 -1.67 4.67
N ILE A 118 6.01 -2.42 5.22
CA ILE A 118 7.45 -2.14 5.04
C ILE A 118 7.78 -2.08 3.54
N CYS A 119 7.36 -3.09 2.76
CA CYS A 119 7.58 -3.11 1.32
C CYS A 119 6.90 -1.95 0.58
N GLY A 120 5.80 -1.40 1.12
CA GLY A 120 5.05 -0.31 0.50
C GLY A 120 5.57 1.08 0.82
N ILE A 121 6.06 1.36 2.05
CA ILE A 121 6.40 2.73 2.47
C ILE A 121 7.91 3.03 2.46
N PHE A 122 8.79 2.02 2.63
CA PHE A 122 10.24 2.27 2.66
C PHE A 122 10.89 2.56 1.31
N PRO A 123 10.42 2.00 0.17
CA PRO A 123 10.99 2.31 -1.13
C PRO A 123 10.72 3.73 -1.62
N THR A 124 9.67 4.38 -1.10
CA THR A 124 9.21 5.69 -1.60
C THR A 124 8.62 6.55 -0.50
N GLU A 125 8.88 7.86 -0.55
CA GLU A 125 8.26 8.87 0.31
C GLU A 125 6.81 9.21 -0.06
N TYR A 126 6.35 8.85 -1.27
CA TYR A 126 5.04 9.26 -1.78
C TYR A 126 3.87 8.77 -0.93
N PHE A 127 4.01 7.61 -0.29
CA PHE A 127 2.92 6.98 0.47
C PHE A 127 3.01 7.22 1.97
N PHE A 128 3.94 8.05 2.42
CA PHE A 128 4.10 8.35 3.85
C PHE A 128 2.80 8.84 4.49
N GLY A 129 2.09 9.78 3.86
CA GLY A 129 0.83 10.34 4.39
C GLY A 129 -0.38 9.40 4.38
N ILE A 130 -0.32 8.33 3.56
CA ILE A 130 -1.45 7.38 3.42
C ILE A 130 -1.68 6.55 4.70
N GLU A 131 -0.69 6.43 5.59
CA GLU A 131 -0.87 5.68 6.83
C GLU A 131 -1.95 6.30 7.74
N GLY A 132 -2.18 7.60 7.67
CA GLY A 132 -3.32 8.25 8.30
C GLY A 132 -4.68 7.71 7.81
N LEU A 133 -4.77 7.31 6.54
CA LEU A 133 -5.98 6.69 5.99
C LEU A 133 -6.28 5.34 6.65
N ARG A 134 -5.26 4.53 6.99
CA ARG A 134 -5.45 3.28 7.75
C ARG A 134 -6.14 3.55 9.08
N PHE A 135 -5.68 4.56 9.83
CA PHE A 135 -6.31 4.95 11.08
C PHE A 135 -7.78 5.36 10.88
N LEU A 136 -8.07 6.21 9.90
CA LEU A 136 -9.43 6.68 9.61
C LEU A 136 -10.35 5.52 9.20
N LEU A 137 -9.88 4.60 8.36
CA LEU A 137 -10.65 3.44 7.96
C LEU A 137 -10.89 2.47 9.12
N LEU A 138 -9.88 2.20 9.95
CA LEU A 138 -10.05 1.40 11.18
C LEU A 138 -11.06 2.06 12.10
N PHE A 139 -10.94 3.37 12.33
CA PHE A 139 -11.88 4.11 13.13
C PHE A 139 -13.30 4.06 12.56
N SER A 140 -13.48 4.01 11.24
CA SER A 140 -14.80 3.91 10.61
C SER A 140 -15.46 2.54 10.78
N VAL A 141 -14.67 1.47 10.91
CA VAL A 141 -15.15 0.08 10.97
C VAL A 141 -15.30 -0.42 12.41
N VAL A 142 -14.49 0.08 13.34
CA VAL A 142 -14.57 -0.31 14.76
C VAL A 142 -15.83 0.29 15.38
N GLU A 143 -16.68 -0.56 15.96
CA GLU A 143 -17.93 -0.16 16.62
C GLU A 143 -17.73 0.24 18.08
N GLY A 144 -18.60 1.13 18.60
CA GLY A 144 -18.64 1.55 19.98
C GLY A 144 -18.82 3.07 20.14
N GLY A 145 -18.91 3.54 21.39
CA GLY A 145 -18.88 4.97 21.71
C GLY A 145 -17.52 5.59 21.36
N LEU A 146 -17.43 6.90 21.31
CA LEU A 146 -16.25 7.62 20.82
C LEU A 146 -14.95 7.19 21.50
N ILE A 147 -14.90 7.18 22.84
CA ILE A 147 -13.69 6.86 23.61
C ILE A 147 -13.29 5.38 23.48
N PRO A 148 -14.19 4.39 23.70
CA PRO A 148 -13.87 2.98 23.48
C PRO A 148 -13.43 2.66 22.04
N ARG A 149 -14.07 3.30 21.06
CA ARG A 149 -13.75 3.17 19.63
C ARG A 149 -12.35 3.68 19.33
N LEU A 150 -11.99 4.87 19.83
CA LEU A 150 -10.66 5.45 19.67
C LEU A 150 -9.58 4.54 20.30
N THR A 151 -9.81 4.08 21.53
CA THR A 151 -8.87 3.20 22.25
C THR A 151 -8.66 1.88 21.52
N LYS A 152 -9.73 1.24 21.02
CA LYS A 152 -9.63 0.00 20.23
C LYS A 152 -8.88 0.24 18.92
N THR A 153 -9.20 1.34 18.22
CA THR A 153 -8.53 1.70 16.97
C THR A 153 -7.04 1.91 17.18
N LEU A 154 -6.64 2.65 18.22
CA LEU A 154 -5.24 2.89 18.56
C LEU A 154 -4.50 1.58 18.89
N LYS A 155 -5.14 0.66 19.64
CA LYS A 155 -4.55 -0.66 19.95
C LYS A 155 -4.31 -1.51 18.70
N ILE A 156 -5.22 -1.45 17.73
CA ILE A 156 -5.06 -2.19 16.46
C ILE A 156 -4.02 -1.52 15.57
N TRP A 157 -4.00 -0.19 15.54
CA TRP A 157 -3.13 0.60 14.68
C TRP A 157 -1.69 0.69 15.21
N TRP A 158 -1.46 0.51 16.51
CA TRP A 158 -0.16 0.66 17.17
C TRP A 158 1.03 0.01 16.44
N PRO A 159 1.00 -1.26 16.01
CA PRO A 159 2.14 -1.87 15.34
C PRO A 159 2.47 -1.22 14.00
N TYR A 160 1.45 -0.75 13.29
CA TYR A 160 1.61 -0.01 12.03
C TYR A 160 2.17 1.40 12.24
N LEU A 161 1.71 2.07 13.31
CA LEU A 161 2.23 3.36 13.74
C LEU A 161 3.72 3.29 14.04
N LEU A 162 4.17 2.22 14.69
CA LEU A 162 5.58 2.04 15.01
C LEU A 162 6.44 1.94 13.73
N ILE A 163 6.01 1.16 12.75
CA ILE A 163 6.68 1.09 11.44
C ILE A 163 6.66 2.45 10.74
N TRP A 164 5.57 3.18 10.83
CA TRP A 164 5.45 4.52 10.24
C TRP A 164 6.40 5.52 10.88
N ILE A 165 6.52 5.51 12.22
CA ILE A 165 7.50 6.35 12.94
C ILE A 165 8.93 5.97 12.57
N LEU A 166 9.25 4.68 12.46
CA LEU A 166 10.56 4.23 11.98
C LEU A 166 10.85 4.70 10.56
N ASN A 167 9.84 4.66 9.68
CA ASN A 167 9.96 5.20 8.31
C ASN A 167 10.15 6.72 8.33
N ALA A 168 9.44 7.47 9.20
CA ALA A 168 9.64 8.91 9.38
C ALA A 168 11.08 9.23 9.82
N ALA A 169 11.56 8.54 10.86
CA ALA A 169 12.93 8.70 11.34
C ALA A 169 13.95 8.38 10.23
N TRP A 170 13.70 7.34 9.45
CA TRP A 170 14.51 6.98 8.30
C TRP A 170 14.55 8.08 7.22
N LEU A 171 13.39 8.68 6.89
CA LEU A 171 13.29 9.74 5.90
C LEU A 171 13.97 11.05 6.37
N ILE A 172 13.94 11.34 7.68
CA ILE A 172 14.56 12.54 8.27
C ILE A 172 16.09 12.38 8.33
N TYR A 173 16.56 11.17 8.66
CA TYR A 173 18.00 10.93 8.87
C TYR A 173 18.78 10.75 7.56
N TYR A 174 18.13 10.36 6.46
CA TYR A 174 18.75 10.06 5.17
C TYR A 174 18.23 10.92 4.02
#